data_6c5c5bec5c807a30433470d8aed3abbb
#
_entry.id   6c5c5bec5c807a30433470d8aed3abbb
#
_cell.length_a   1.000
_cell.length_b   1.000
_cell.length_c   1.000
_cell.angle_alpha   90.00
_cell.angle_beta   90.00
_cell.angle_gamma   90.00
#
_symmetry.space_group_name_H-M   'P 1'
#
loop_
_entity.id
_entity.type
_entity.pdbx_description
1 polymer ?
#
loop_
_entity_poly.entity_id
_entity_poly.type
_entity_poly.pdbx_seq_one_letter_code
_entity_poly.pdbx_strand_id
1 'polypeptide(L)'
;LSDTINRQLLFYRDLLKLINPDHPPMRAEGWYTSIQTIYEATGPSVTDTALATHSLIELTNTPFQATPEDFTCGFCEWKAWCPSWLIGIEDGILKKGGRFTNEVVTLANFDSEEGLALFKKMIPDGQNGNLKDSGEKFGAFLTNQPLDQLRTLCSEGYEGALFIGSARIDGETRNLGDWSEIL
;
A
#
# COMPACT_ATOMS: atom_id res chain seq x y z
N LEU A 1 -4.22 -9.90 23.02
CA LEU A 1 -4.28 -8.91 21.93
C LEU A 1 -2.87 -8.50 21.56
N SER A 2 -2.58 -8.35 20.25
CA SER A 2 -1.38 -7.62 19.83
C SER A 2 -1.51 -6.14 20.17
N ASP A 3 -0.39 -5.44 20.36
CA ASP A 3 -0.40 -4.01 20.68
C ASP A 3 -1.19 -3.20 19.65
N THR A 4 -1.08 -3.53 18.37
CA THR A 4 -1.80 -2.88 17.29
C THR A 4 -3.31 -3.00 17.46
N ILE A 5 -3.82 -4.22 17.68
CA ILE A 5 -5.26 -4.46 17.87
C ILE A 5 -5.74 -3.80 19.17
N ASN A 6 -4.96 -3.89 20.25
CA ASN A 6 -5.29 -3.24 21.51
C ASN A 6 -5.45 -1.73 21.34
N ARG A 7 -4.49 -1.07 20.70
CA ARG A 7 -4.53 0.39 20.44
C ARG A 7 -5.69 0.76 19.52
N GLN A 8 -5.98 -0.03 18.49
CA GLN A 8 -7.10 0.20 17.59
C GLN A 8 -8.45 0.13 18.31
N LEU A 9 -8.64 -0.87 19.17
CA LEU A 9 -9.85 -1.01 19.97
C LEU A 9 -10.02 0.14 20.96
N LEU A 10 -8.95 0.57 21.63
CA LEU A 10 -8.96 1.74 22.51
C LEU A 10 -9.32 3.03 21.74
N PHE A 11 -8.76 3.20 20.54
CA PHE A 11 -9.08 4.34 19.68
C PHE A 11 -10.57 4.38 19.32
N TYR A 12 -11.15 3.26 18.90
CA TYR A 12 -12.58 3.19 18.58
C TYR A 12 -13.47 3.45 19.80
N ARG A 13 -13.13 2.90 20.95
CA ARG A 13 -13.85 3.17 22.21
C ARG A 13 -13.87 4.65 22.54
N ASP A 14 -12.71 5.28 22.46
CA ASP A 14 -12.56 6.68 22.84
C ASP A 14 -13.22 7.61 21.81
N LEU A 15 -13.16 7.28 20.51
CA LEU A 15 -13.86 8.00 19.45
C LEU A 15 -15.39 7.92 19.64
N LEU A 16 -15.92 6.74 19.95
CA LEU A 16 -17.35 6.57 20.24
C LEU A 16 -17.78 7.39 21.46
N LYS A 17 -16.94 7.48 22.48
CA LYS A 17 -17.19 8.32 23.66
C LYS A 17 -17.23 9.82 23.32
N LEU A 18 -16.37 10.27 22.40
CA LEU A 18 -16.39 11.67 21.93
C LEU A 18 -17.67 11.99 21.17
N ILE A 19 -18.17 11.07 20.36
CA ILE A 19 -19.40 11.23 19.57
C ILE A 19 -20.65 11.14 20.48
N ASN A 20 -20.61 10.28 21.50
CA ASN A 20 -21.72 10.03 22.43
C ASN A 20 -21.27 10.21 23.89
N PRO A 21 -21.06 11.44 24.36
CA PRO A 21 -20.50 11.71 25.70
C PRO A 21 -21.37 11.21 26.84
N ASP A 22 -22.69 11.11 26.64
CA ASP A 22 -23.66 10.63 27.65
C ASP A 22 -23.79 9.10 27.69
N HIS A 23 -23.07 8.38 26.80
CA HIS A 23 -23.11 6.92 26.81
C HIS A 23 -22.43 6.37 28.06
N PRO A 24 -22.99 5.32 28.68
CA PRO A 24 -22.33 4.62 29.79
C PRO A 24 -20.90 4.15 29.43
N PRO A 25 -20.02 3.93 30.43
CA PRO A 25 -18.68 3.44 30.18
C PRO A 25 -18.67 2.23 29.26
N MET A 26 -17.92 2.30 28.17
CA MET A 26 -17.79 1.24 27.17
C MET A 26 -16.51 0.45 27.42
N ARG A 27 -16.60 -0.86 27.26
CA ARG A 27 -15.42 -1.73 27.14
C ARG A 27 -15.16 -2.02 25.66
N ALA A 28 -13.90 -2.16 25.32
CA ALA A 28 -13.48 -2.62 23.99
C ALA A 28 -12.85 -4.00 24.13
N GLU A 29 -13.37 -4.97 23.40
CA GLU A 29 -13.01 -6.38 23.56
C GLU A 29 -12.70 -7.02 22.21
N GLY A 30 -11.65 -7.85 22.16
CA GLY A 30 -11.36 -8.75 21.05
C GLY A 30 -11.85 -10.17 21.36
N TRP A 31 -12.74 -10.69 20.52
CA TRP A 31 -13.33 -12.03 20.68
C TRP A 31 -12.64 -13.02 19.73
N TYR A 32 -11.86 -13.93 20.28
CA TYR A 32 -11.18 -14.99 19.54
C TYR A 32 -12.02 -16.25 19.53
N THR A 33 -12.87 -16.40 18.53
CA THR A 33 -13.85 -17.51 18.45
C THR A 33 -13.21 -18.88 18.33
N SER A 34 -12.05 -18.98 17.68
CA SER A 34 -11.32 -20.25 17.53
C SER A 34 -10.81 -20.84 18.85
N ILE A 35 -10.51 -20.00 19.83
CA ILE A 35 -10.05 -20.41 21.17
C ILE A 35 -11.04 -20.04 22.26
N GLN A 36 -12.23 -19.54 21.90
CA GLN A 36 -13.32 -19.15 22.79
C GLN A 36 -12.86 -18.22 23.93
N THR A 37 -12.00 -17.26 23.61
CA THR A 37 -11.42 -16.35 24.62
C THR A 37 -11.74 -14.90 24.26
N ILE A 38 -12.04 -14.12 25.29
CA ILE A 38 -12.31 -12.69 25.20
C ILE A 38 -11.15 -11.95 25.87
N TYR A 39 -10.58 -10.99 25.17
CA TYR A 39 -9.54 -10.11 25.70
C TYR A 39 -10.05 -8.67 25.73
N GLU A 40 -10.03 -8.06 26.90
CA GLU A 40 -10.34 -6.66 27.07
C GLU A 40 -9.12 -5.81 26.66
N ALA A 41 -9.35 -4.79 25.84
CA ALA A 41 -8.33 -3.81 25.52
C ALA A 41 -8.11 -2.86 26.71
N THR A 42 -6.89 -2.80 27.20
CA THR A 42 -6.50 -2.01 28.36
C THR A 42 -5.36 -1.04 28.04
N GLY A 43 -5.35 0.10 28.69
CA GLY A 43 -4.30 1.10 28.53
C GLY A 43 -4.84 2.53 28.50
N PRO A 44 -3.94 3.51 28.35
CA PRO A 44 -4.34 4.93 28.22
C PRO A 44 -5.08 5.18 26.91
N SER A 45 -5.81 6.28 26.86
CA SER A 45 -6.44 6.76 25.63
C SER A 45 -5.37 6.99 24.54
N VAL A 46 -5.69 6.56 23.33
CA VAL A 46 -4.83 6.81 22.15
C VAL A 46 -5.34 7.98 21.31
N THR A 47 -6.53 8.49 21.61
CA THR A 47 -7.17 9.56 20.86
C THR A 47 -6.41 10.87 21.00
N ASP A 48 -6.00 11.22 22.22
CA ASP A 48 -5.23 12.45 22.46
C ASP A 48 -3.88 12.42 21.72
N THR A 49 -3.21 11.27 21.69
CA THR A 49 -1.97 11.10 20.93
C THR A 49 -2.22 11.23 19.43
N ALA A 50 -3.31 10.64 18.92
CA ALA A 50 -3.67 10.75 17.50
C ALA A 50 -4.00 12.19 17.11
N LEU A 51 -4.78 12.91 17.92
CA LEU A 51 -5.12 14.31 17.69
C LEU A 51 -3.89 15.21 17.76
N ALA A 52 -2.99 15.00 18.73
CA ALA A 52 -1.74 15.75 18.83
C ALA A 52 -0.84 15.49 17.61
N THR A 53 -0.77 14.25 17.15
CA THR A 53 -0.02 13.89 15.93
C THR A 53 -0.63 14.57 14.70
N HIS A 54 -1.96 14.54 14.55
CA HIS A 54 -2.65 15.20 13.45
C HIS A 54 -2.37 16.71 13.43
N SER A 55 -2.45 17.36 14.60
CA SER A 55 -2.14 18.79 14.72
C SER A 55 -0.69 19.12 14.35
N LEU A 56 0.26 18.24 14.67
CA LEU A 56 1.65 18.41 14.24
C LEU A 56 1.80 18.28 12.72
N ILE A 57 1.04 17.39 12.07
CA ILE A 57 1.02 17.26 10.61
C ILE A 57 0.58 18.58 9.96
N GLU A 58 -0.53 19.14 10.44
CA GLU A 58 -1.08 20.40 9.90
C GLU A 58 -0.13 21.59 10.08
N LEU A 59 0.62 21.61 11.20
CA LEU A 59 1.54 22.72 11.52
C LEU A 59 2.87 22.66 10.75
N THR A 60 3.33 21.49 10.35
CA THR A 60 4.71 21.36 9.86
C THR A 60 4.85 21.53 8.35
N ASN A 61 3.79 21.46 7.54
CA ASN A 61 3.85 21.46 6.07
C ASN A 61 4.95 20.55 5.47
N THR A 62 5.55 19.71 6.30
CA THR A 62 6.64 18.82 5.93
C THR A 62 6.08 17.40 5.81
N PRO A 63 6.29 16.71 4.70
CA PRO A 63 5.86 15.31 4.58
C PRO A 63 6.50 14.46 5.68
N PHE A 64 5.73 13.53 6.25
CA PHE A 64 6.31 12.58 7.19
C PHE A 64 7.39 11.76 6.51
N GLN A 65 8.48 11.56 7.23
CA GLN A 65 9.53 10.69 6.78
C GLN A 65 9.08 9.24 6.91
N ALA A 66 9.15 8.49 5.81
CA ALA A 66 8.85 7.08 5.84
C ALA A 66 9.86 6.33 6.71
N THR A 67 9.38 5.38 7.51
CA THR A 67 10.19 4.44 8.30
C THR A 67 9.99 3.04 7.73
N PRO A 68 10.73 2.67 6.68
CA PRO A 68 10.53 1.39 6.01
C PRO A 68 10.99 0.23 6.89
N GLU A 69 10.15 -0.81 6.95
CA GLU A 69 10.44 -2.09 7.60
C GLU A 69 9.79 -3.24 6.84
N ASP A 70 10.36 -4.44 6.88
CA ASP A 70 9.92 -5.59 6.09
C ASP A 70 8.43 -5.91 6.25
N PHE A 71 7.93 -5.89 7.49
CA PHE A 71 6.55 -6.24 7.79
C PHE A 71 5.58 -5.20 7.23
N THR A 72 5.77 -3.94 7.58
CA THR A 72 4.87 -2.84 7.19
C THR A 72 4.92 -2.59 5.68
N CYS A 73 6.13 -2.56 5.10
CA CYS A 73 6.31 -2.35 3.68
C CYS A 73 5.82 -3.54 2.82
N GLY A 74 5.75 -4.74 3.40
CA GLY A 74 5.21 -5.91 2.72
C GLY A 74 3.78 -5.69 2.21
N PHE A 75 2.96 -4.98 2.99
CA PHE A 75 1.54 -4.70 2.73
C PHE A 75 1.28 -3.27 2.25
N CYS A 76 2.31 -2.44 2.09
CA CYS A 76 2.14 -1.05 1.70
C CYS A 76 1.87 -0.94 0.19
N GLU A 77 0.71 -0.44 -0.17
CA GLU A 77 0.32 -0.18 -1.56
C GLU A 77 1.20 0.89 -2.22
N TRP A 78 1.70 1.85 -1.42
CA TRP A 78 2.53 2.97 -1.88
C TRP A 78 4.03 2.65 -1.98
N LYS A 79 4.46 1.43 -1.68
CA LYS A 79 5.90 1.09 -1.64
C LYS A 79 6.62 1.32 -2.97
N ALA A 80 5.93 1.13 -4.11
CA ALA A 80 6.50 1.36 -5.43
C ALA A 80 6.86 2.84 -5.68
N TRP A 81 6.21 3.77 -4.97
CA TRP A 81 6.45 5.21 -5.02
C TRP A 81 7.38 5.71 -3.91
N CYS A 82 7.79 4.84 -2.99
CA CYS A 82 8.50 5.23 -1.76
C CYS A 82 10.02 5.20 -1.97
N PRO A 83 10.70 6.37 -2.01
CA PRO A 83 12.16 6.41 -2.13
C PRO A 83 12.87 5.68 -1.00
N SER A 84 12.37 5.80 0.23
CA SER A 84 12.96 5.15 1.40
C SER A 84 12.90 3.62 1.32
N TRP A 85 11.83 3.06 0.71
CA TRP A 85 11.73 1.63 0.47
C TRP A 85 12.75 1.15 -0.56
N LEU A 86 12.91 1.89 -1.67
CA LEU A 86 13.88 1.56 -2.72
C LEU A 86 15.31 1.58 -2.18
N ILE A 87 15.67 2.64 -1.43
CA ILE A 87 16.98 2.75 -0.77
C ILE A 87 17.18 1.57 0.19
N GLY A 88 16.19 1.23 1.01
CA GLY A 88 16.28 0.09 1.93
C GLY A 88 16.48 -1.25 1.24
N ILE A 89 15.94 -1.44 0.03
CA ILE A 89 16.19 -2.62 -0.81
C ILE A 89 17.61 -2.61 -1.39
N GLU A 90 18.08 -1.48 -1.90
CA GLU A 90 19.44 -1.32 -2.45
C GLU A 90 20.51 -1.55 -1.38
N ASP A 91 20.29 -1.03 -0.18
CA ASP A 91 21.19 -1.19 0.97
C ASP A 91 21.12 -2.60 1.62
N GLY A 92 20.19 -3.45 1.16
CA GLY A 92 19.97 -4.79 1.71
C GLY A 92 19.37 -4.81 3.12
N ILE A 93 18.85 -3.69 3.60
CA ILE A 93 18.17 -3.56 4.90
C ILE A 93 16.77 -4.19 4.82
N LEU A 94 16.10 -4.01 3.68
CA LEU A 94 14.77 -4.57 3.41
C LEU A 94 14.87 -5.74 2.43
N LYS A 95 13.96 -6.70 2.60
CA LYS A 95 13.88 -7.84 1.68
C LYS A 95 12.99 -7.48 0.49
N LYS A 96 13.50 -7.73 -0.71
CA LYS A 96 12.70 -7.74 -1.93
C LYS A 96 11.70 -8.90 -1.79
N GLY A 97 10.48 -8.58 -1.37
CA GLY A 97 9.59 -9.59 -0.84
C GLY A 97 8.69 -10.26 -1.85
N GLY A 98 8.46 -11.52 -1.61
CA GLY A 98 7.26 -12.24 -1.98
C GLY A 98 7.10 -12.64 -3.45
N ARG A 99 5.94 -13.28 -3.70
CA ARG A 99 5.51 -13.77 -5.02
C ARG A 99 4.83 -12.66 -5.85
N PHE A 100 4.41 -11.58 -5.19
CA PHE A 100 3.71 -10.45 -5.78
C PHE A 100 4.53 -9.18 -5.58
N THR A 101 4.43 -8.27 -6.54
CA THR A 101 5.09 -6.97 -6.49
C THR A 101 4.12 -5.87 -6.92
N ASN A 102 4.38 -4.66 -6.46
CA ASN A 102 3.75 -3.45 -6.96
C ASN A 102 4.79 -2.71 -7.79
N GLU A 103 4.38 -2.23 -8.96
CA GLU A 103 5.30 -1.58 -9.91
C GLU A 103 4.69 -0.24 -10.36
N VAL A 104 5.54 0.76 -10.50
CA VAL A 104 5.21 1.98 -11.26
C VAL A 104 5.85 1.85 -12.61
N VAL A 105 5.07 2.05 -13.67
CA VAL A 105 5.50 1.74 -15.03
C VAL A 105 5.00 2.78 -16.02
N THR A 106 5.63 2.80 -17.20
CA THR A 106 5.02 3.36 -18.41
C THR A 106 4.85 2.25 -19.43
N LEU A 107 3.78 2.34 -20.21
CA LEU A 107 3.49 1.39 -21.27
C LEU A 107 4.44 1.63 -22.45
N ALA A 108 5.15 0.58 -22.90
CA ALA A 108 6.01 0.64 -24.06
C ALA A 108 5.36 0.03 -25.30
N ASN A 109 4.60 -1.06 -25.12
CA ASN A 109 3.83 -1.72 -26.17
C ASN A 109 2.69 -2.51 -25.56
N PHE A 110 1.60 -2.70 -26.32
CA PHE A 110 0.44 -3.45 -25.89
C PHE A 110 -0.23 -4.17 -27.05
N ASP A 111 -0.33 -5.49 -26.95
CA ASP A 111 -1.17 -6.32 -27.79
C ASP A 111 -2.47 -6.64 -27.04
N SER A 112 -3.52 -5.94 -27.41
CA SER A 112 -4.82 -6.04 -26.75
C SER A 112 -5.58 -7.35 -27.06
N GLU A 113 -5.22 -8.05 -28.15
CA GLU A 113 -5.85 -9.31 -28.53
C GLU A 113 -5.28 -10.47 -27.71
N GLU A 114 -3.96 -10.52 -27.62
CA GLU A 114 -3.23 -11.55 -26.87
C GLU A 114 -3.10 -11.25 -25.37
N GLY A 115 -3.44 -10.04 -24.93
CA GLY A 115 -3.27 -9.60 -23.53
C GLY A 115 -1.80 -9.50 -23.11
N LEU A 116 -0.94 -9.10 -24.05
CA LEU A 116 0.50 -8.96 -23.82
C LEU A 116 0.89 -7.49 -23.73
N ALA A 117 1.61 -7.12 -22.69
CA ALA A 117 2.14 -5.78 -22.58
C ALA A 117 3.65 -5.79 -22.30
N LEU A 118 4.35 -4.79 -22.79
CA LEU A 118 5.72 -4.47 -22.43
C LEU A 118 5.71 -3.16 -21.65
N PHE A 119 6.22 -3.22 -20.44
CA PHE A 119 6.31 -2.08 -19.53
C PHE A 119 7.76 -1.65 -19.32
N LYS A 120 7.97 -0.35 -19.14
CA LYS A 120 9.20 0.22 -18.59
C LYS A 120 8.96 0.56 -17.14
N LYS A 121 9.84 0.09 -16.27
CA LYS A 121 9.76 0.36 -14.85
C LYS A 121 10.21 1.78 -14.54
N MET A 122 9.38 2.48 -13.77
CA MET A 122 9.67 3.79 -13.25
C MET A 122 10.02 3.71 -11.79
N ILE A 123 10.93 4.56 -11.33
CA ILE A 123 11.33 4.68 -9.94
C ILE A 123 11.27 6.14 -9.51
N PRO A 124 11.05 6.44 -8.22
CA PRO A 124 11.13 7.78 -7.71
C PRO A 124 12.50 8.43 -7.96
N ASP A 125 12.49 9.69 -8.41
CA ASP A 125 13.70 10.49 -8.57
C ASP A 125 13.83 11.46 -7.39
N GLY A 126 14.56 11.03 -6.37
CA GLY A 126 14.70 11.77 -5.12
C GLY A 126 13.41 11.78 -4.28
N GLN A 127 13.25 12.82 -3.45
CA GLN A 127 12.15 12.96 -2.49
C GLN A 127 10.95 13.75 -3.02
N ASN A 128 11.01 14.21 -4.28
CA ASN A 128 10.03 15.18 -4.82
C ASN A 128 8.83 14.53 -5.52
N GLY A 129 8.70 13.22 -5.48
CA GLY A 129 7.62 12.49 -6.16
C GLY A 129 7.76 12.42 -7.69
N ASN A 130 8.82 12.99 -8.26
CA ASN A 130 9.14 12.82 -9.67
C ASN A 130 9.52 11.37 -9.96
N LEU A 131 9.29 10.93 -11.18
CA LEU A 131 9.63 9.59 -11.64
C LEU A 131 10.71 9.67 -12.71
N LYS A 132 11.59 8.67 -12.71
CA LYS A 132 12.56 8.44 -13.80
C LYS A 132 12.49 7.00 -14.28
N ASP A 133 12.88 6.78 -15.52
CA ASP A 133 13.06 5.43 -16.08
C ASP A 133 14.22 4.72 -15.36
N SER A 134 13.96 3.53 -14.82
CA SER A 134 14.98 2.71 -14.17
C SER A 134 15.92 2.02 -15.16
N GLY A 135 15.60 2.02 -16.45
CA GLY A 135 16.25 1.23 -17.50
C GLY A 135 15.76 -0.23 -17.55
N GLU A 136 14.95 -0.68 -16.60
CA GLU A 136 14.38 -2.03 -16.55
C GLU A 136 13.09 -2.11 -17.37
N LYS A 137 12.95 -3.19 -18.16
CA LYS A 137 11.71 -3.49 -18.90
C LYS A 137 11.30 -4.91 -18.57
N PHE A 138 9.99 -5.16 -18.54
CA PHE A 138 9.46 -6.50 -18.36
C PHE A 138 8.20 -6.71 -19.21
N GLY A 139 8.01 -7.96 -19.64
CA GLY A 139 6.78 -8.40 -20.27
C GLY A 139 5.72 -8.75 -19.23
N ALA A 140 4.45 -8.52 -19.55
CA ALA A 140 3.34 -8.90 -18.71
C ALA A 140 2.25 -9.60 -19.51
N PHE A 141 1.67 -10.66 -18.91
CA PHE A 141 0.46 -11.31 -19.36
C PHE A 141 -0.72 -10.76 -18.55
N LEU A 142 -1.71 -10.23 -19.24
CA LEU A 142 -2.90 -9.65 -18.64
C LEU A 142 -4.13 -10.48 -18.97
N THR A 143 -4.95 -10.72 -17.96
CA THR A 143 -6.26 -11.40 -18.13
C THR A 143 -7.34 -10.63 -17.38
N ASN A 144 -8.59 -10.78 -17.83
CA ASN A 144 -9.76 -10.24 -17.14
C ASN A 144 -9.67 -8.74 -16.81
N GLN A 145 -9.91 -8.37 -15.55
CA GLN A 145 -9.96 -6.96 -15.12
C GLN A 145 -8.74 -6.13 -15.50
N PRO A 146 -7.46 -6.52 -15.25
CA PRO A 146 -6.31 -5.73 -15.67
C PRO A 146 -6.20 -5.51 -17.18
N LEU A 147 -6.62 -6.51 -17.97
CA LEU A 147 -6.66 -6.38 -19.42
C LEU A 147 -7.68 -5.34 -19.86
N ASP A 148 -8.88 -5.35 -19.28
CA ASP A 148 -9.92 -4.38 -19.59
C ASP A 148 -9.57 -2.97 -19.10
N GLN A 149 -8.93 -2.84 -17.94
CA GLN A 149 -8.41 -1.57 -17.44
C GLN A 149 -7.38 -0.97 -18.40
N LEU A 150 -6.41 -1.77 -18.86
CA LEU A 150 -5.38 -1.28 -19.78
C LEU A 150 -5.97 -0.93 -21.17
N ARG A 151 -6.93 -1.72 -21.67
CA ARG A 151 -7.67 -1.39 -22.89
C ARG A 151 -8.39 -0.05 -22.79
N THR A 152 -9.04 0.21 -21.66
CA THR A 152 -9.74 1.47 -21.40
C THR A 152 -8.76 2.63 -21.41
N LEU A 153 -7.68 2.56 -20.65
CA LEU A 153 -6.64 3.60 -20.60
C LEU A 153 -6.04 3.89 -21.98
N CYS A 154 -5.73 2.85 -22.74
CA CYS A 154 -5.22 3.00 -24.11
C CYS A 154 -6.26 3.65 -25.04
N SER A 155 -7.55 3.28 -24.92
CA SER A 155 -8.61 3.87 -25.74
C SER A 155 -8.85 5.35 -25.43
N GLU A 156 -8.57 5.77 -24.19
CA GLU A 156 -8.62 7.17 -23.74
C GLU A 156 -7.36 7.97 -24.11
N GLY A 157 -6.36 7.32 -24.69
CA GLY A 157 -5.10 7.94 -25.09
C GLY A 157 -4.19 8.28 -23.90
N TYR A 158 -4.30 7.53 -22.81
CA TYR A 158 -3.45 7.75 -21.63
C TYR A 158 -2.00 7.33 -21.91
N GLU A 159 -1.05 8.25 -21.72
CA GLU A 159 0.39 8.04 -21.93
C GLU A 159 1.23 8.23 -20.65
N GLY A 160 0.57 8.39 -19.52
CA GLY A 160 1.22 8.65 -18.23
C GLY A 160 1.84 7.42 -17.58
N ALA A 161 2.34 7.64 -16.36
CA ALA A 161 2.78 6.55 -15.50
C ALA A 161 1.56 5.81 -14.93
N LEU A 162 1.63 4.48 -14.92
CA LEU A 162 0.63 3.58 -14.41
C LEU A 162 1.14 2.93 -13.12
N PHE A 163 0.24 2.67 -12.18
CA PHE A 163 0.51 1.83 -11.04
C PHE A 163 -0.05 0.43 -11.29
N ILE A 164 0.79 -0.59 -11.15
CA ILE A 164 0.38 -1.99 -11.19
C ILE A 164 0.42 -2.54 -9.78
N GLY A 165 -0.77 -2.86 -9.23
CA GLY A 165 -0.92 -3.50 -7.93
C GLY A 165 -0.90 -5.01 -8.04
N SER A 166 -0.18 -5.67 -7.11
CA SER A 166 -0.17 -7.12 -6.93
C SER A 166 0.19 -7.94 -8.18
N ALA A 167 1.15 -7.47 -9.00
CA ALA A 167 1.68 -8.26 -10.11
C ALA A 167 2.39 -9.52 -9.61
N ARG A 168 2.00 -10.70 -10.10
CA ARG A 168 2.64 -11.96 -9.75
C ARG A 168 3.92 -12.13 -10.57
N ILE A 169 5.04 -12.34 -9.88
CA ILE A 169 6.35 -12.53 -10.50
C ILE A 169 6.46 -13.96 -11.08
N ASP A 170 6.86 -14.07 -12.34
CA ASP A 170 7.12 -15.31 -13.05
C ASP A 170 8.40 -15.18 -13.89
N GLY A 171 9.53 -15.45 -13.26
CA GLY A 171 10.84 -15.20 -13.86
C GLY A 171 11.04 -13.71 -14.18
N GLU A 172 11.30 -13.41 -15.45
CA GLU A 172 11.46 -12.03 -15.96
C GLU A 172 10.13 -11.37 -16.35
N THR A 173 9.03 -12.13 -16.30
CA THR A 173 7.69 -11.63 -16.67
C THR A 173 6.82 -11.40 -15.45
N ARG A 174 5.65 -10.78 -15.66
CA ARG A 174 4.61 -10.59 -14.68
C ARG A 174 3.29 -11.18 -15.18
N ASN A 175 2.52 -11.76 -14.28
CA ASN A 175 1.16 -12.19 -14.56
C ASN A 175 0.20 -11.29 -13.77
N LEU A 176 -0.73 -10.66 -14.48
CA LEU A 176 -1.78 -9.81 -13.94
C LEU A 176 -3.12 -10.48 -14.19
N GLY A 177 -3.78 -10.92 -13.12
CA GLY A 177 -5.10 -11.54 -13.14
C GLY A 177 -6.07 -10.78 -12.23
N ASP A 178 -7.17 -11.39 -11.84
CA ASP A 178 -8.23 -10.77 -11.02
C ASP A 178 -7.75 -10.26 -9.64
N TRP A 179 -6.58 -10.69 -9.19
CA TRP A 179 -5.93 -10.20 -7.98
C TRP A 179 -5.08 -8.95 -8.19
N SER A 180 -4.92 -8.50 -9.43
CA SER A 180 -4.11 -7.34 -9.80
C SER A 180 -4.98 -6.19 -10.25
N GLU A 181 -4.45 -4.99 -10.18
CA GLU A 181 -5.10 -3.76 -10.65
C GLU A 181 -4.13 -2.89 -11.43
N ILE A 182 -4.64 -2.12 -12.38
CA ILE A 182 -3.90 -1.08 -13.11
C ILE A 182 -4.65 0.24 -12.90
N LEU A 183 -3.93 1.24 -12.37
CA LEU A 183 -4.44 2.58 -12.05
C LEU A 183 -3.62 3.66 -12.73
#